data_41ec75a020feb6eabd83cc422b2b19d2
#
_entry.id   41ec75a020feb6eabd83cc422b2b19d2
#
_cell.length_a   1.000
_cell.length_b   1.000
_cell.length_c   1.000
_cell.angle_alpha   90.00
_cell.angle_beta   90.00
_cell.angle_gamma   90.00
#
_symmetry.space_group_name_H-M   'P 1'
#
loop_
_entity.id
_entity.type
_entity.pdbx_description
1 polymer ?
#
loop_
_entity_poly.entity_id
_entity_poly.type
_entity_poly.pdbx_seq_one_letter_code
_entity_poly.pdbx_strand_id
1 'polypeptide(L)'
;MLSLGMDIGTSTVKLVLLRDGAVAKQWMAVHHGRPFACLKKGLSALELDADTPFSLCVTGSNTEALLEQAPDIPSFGDIPAVVEGVRQIVPQAGSVIEIGSQGARFITDLQSRAPQFAVNEHCAGGTGSFFEDQMSRVGCRLEDYSSLVERAQSVPRLS
;
A
#
# COMPACT_ATOMS: atom_id res chain seq x y z
N MET A 1 -10.05 -19.40 9.46
CA MET A 1 -10.82 -18.54 8.51
C MET A 1 -9.85 -17.88 7.54
N LEU A 2 -10.17 -17.87 6.23
CA LEU A 2 -9.37 -17.17 5.24
C LEU A 2 -9.95 -15.77 4.99
N SER A 3 -9.06 -14.77 4.82
CA SER A 3 -9.43 -13.41 4.46
C SER A 3 -8.45 -12.87 3.43
N LEU A 4 -8.95 -12.27 2.36
CA LEU A 4 -8.17 -11.65 1.30
C LEU A 4 -8.35 -10.13 1.34
N GLY A 5 -7.25 -9.41 1.53
CA GLY A 5 -7.19 -7.97 1.34
C GLY A 5 -6.60 -7.63 -0.03
N MET A 6 -7.22 -6.69 -0.73
CA MET A 6 -6.75 -6.19 -2.03
C MET A 6 -6.57 -4.67 -1.96
N ASP A 7 -5.37 -4.18 -2.27
CA ASP A 7 -5.09 -2.76 -2.48
C ASP A 7 -4.81 -2.54 -3.98
N ILE A 8 -5.74 -1.84 -4.65
CA ILE A 8 -5.63 -1.47 -6.06
C ILE A 8 -5.24 0.01 -6.13
N GLY A 9 -3.97 0.28 -5.85
CA GLY A 9 -3.43 1.64 -5.76
C GLY A 9 -3.16 2.28 -7.13
N THR A 10 -2.61 3.50 -7.12
CA THR A 10 -2.33 4.29 -8.33
C THR A 10 -1.28 3.64 -9.24
N SER A 11 -0.27 2.97 -8.68
CA SER A 11 0.84 2.37 -9.44
C SER A 11 1.00 0.88 -9.20
N THR A 12 0.51 0.36 -8.08
CA THR A 12 0.70 -1.02 -7.66
C THR A 12 -0.60 -1.70 -7.30
N VAL A 13 -0.64 -3.01 -7.49
CA VAL A 13 -1.64 -3.90 -6.89
C VAL A 13 -0.96 -4.73 -5.82
N LYS A 14 -1.56 -4.79 -4.64
CA LYS A 14 -1.08 -5.58 -3.51
C LYS A 14 -2.20 -6.52 -3.03
N LEU A 15 -1.83 -7.74 -2.71
CA LEU A 15 -2.74 -8.77 -2.20
C LEU A 15 -2.15 -9.36 -0.93
N VAL A 16 -2.96 -9.53 0.08
CA VAL A 16 -2.58 -10.20 1.34
C VAL A 16 -3.64 -11.22 1.69
N LEU A 17 -3.24 -12.46 1.77
CA LEU A 17 -4.07 -13.57 2.25
C LEU A 17 -3.74 -13.83 3.72
N LEU A 18 -4.73 -13.69 4.57
CA LEU A 18 -4.64 -14.04 5.97
C LEU A 18 -5.29 -15.41 6.21
N ARG A 19 -4.64 -16.21 7.08
CA ARG A 19 -5.23 -17.43 7.64
C ARG A 19 -5.24 -17.30 9.16
N ASP A 20 -6.43 -17.31 9.73
CA ASP A 20 -6.64 -17.15 11.18
C ASP A 20 -5.93 -15.92 11.76
N GLY A 21 -5.97 -14.80 11.02
CA GLY A 21 -5.37 -13.53 11.39
C GLY A 21 -3.86 -13.39 11.09
N ALA A 22 -3.18 -14.46 10.70
CA ALA A 22 -1.76 -14.42 10.32
C ALA A 22 -1.59 -14.32 8.79
N VAL A 23 -0.54 -13.61 8.34
CA VAL A 23 -0.21 -13.52 6.91
C VAL A 23 0.22 -14.88 6.39
N ALA A 24 -0.57 -15.47 5.50
CA ALA A 24 -0.30 -16.75 4.87
C ALA A 24 0.42 -16.59 3.52
N LYS A 25 -0.04 -15.66 2.70
CA LYS A 25 0.58 -15.30 1.41
C LYS A 25 0.47 -13.80 1.18
N GLN A 26 1.42 -13.25 0.44
CA GLN A 26 1.36 -11.86 -0.03
C GLN A 26 1.89 -11.78 -1.47
N TRP A 27 1.37 -10.81 -2.20
CA TRP A 27 1.80 -10.54 -3.56
C TRP A 27 1.69 -9.06 -3.87
N MET A 28 2.65 -8.52 -4.63
CA MET A 28 2.65 -7.12 -5.07
C MET A 28 3.29 -7.02 -6.46
N ALA A 29 2.74 -6.16 -7.30
CA ALA A 29 3.38 -5.78 -8.57
C ALA A 29 2.94 -4.39 -9.03
N VAL A 30 3.80 -3.74 -9.81
CA VAL A 30 3.49 -2.52 -10.56
C VAL A 30 2.59 -2.89 -11.72
N HIS A 31 1.49 -2.16 -11.91
CA HIS A 31 0.49 -2.51 -12.92
C HIS A 31 0.66 -1.78 -14.28
N HIS A 32 1.54 -0.77 -14.36
CA HIS A 32 1.81 -0.03 -15.60
C HIS A 32 0.54 0.40 -16.36
N GLY A 33 -0.43 0.99 -15.66
CA GLY A 33 -1.71 1.42 -16.22
C GLY A 33 -2.74 0.30 -16.50
N ARG A 34 -2.46 -0.95 -16.07
CA ARG A 34 -3.36 -2.11 -16.28
C ARG A 34 -3.70 -2.81 -14.95
N PRO A 35 -4.38 -2.14 -14.01
CA PRO A 35 -4.58 -2.66 -12.65
C PRO A 35 -5.34 -4.00 -12.63
N PHE A 36 -6.38 -4.18 -13.43
CA PHE A 36 -7.18 -5.42 -13.43
C PHE A 36 -6.44 -6.61 -14.04
N ALA A 37 -5.61 -6.39 -15.08
CA ALA A 37 -4.75 -7.44 -15.61
C ALA A 37 -3.68 -7.86 -14.58
N CYS A 38 -3.16 -6.90 -13.83
CA CYS A 38 -2.23 -7.12 -12.73
C CYS A 38 -2.91 -7.86 -11.57
N LEU A 39 -4.12 -7.44 -11.17
CA LEU A 39 -4.94 -8.10 -10.16
C LEU A 39 -5.19 -9.58 -10.51
N LYS A 40 -5.59 -9.86 -11.73
CA LYS A 40 -5.80 -11.24 -12.21
C LYS A 40 -4.54 -12.11 -12.05
N LYS A 41 -3.36 -11.57 -12.39
CA LYS A 41 -2.08 -12.28 -12.20
C LYS A 41 -1.81 -12.56 -10.71
N GLY A 42 -2.04 -11.56 -9.86
CA GLY A 42 -1.87 -11.69 -8.42
C GLY A 42 -2.79 -12.74 -7.81
N LEU A 43 -4.07 -12.72 -8.17
CA LEU A 43 -5.03 -13.74 -7.70
C LEU A 43 -4.62 -15.15 -8.14
N SER A 44 -4.15 -15.32 -9.38
CA SER A 44 -3.63 -16.60 -9.84
C SER A 44 -2.38 -17.05 -9.07
N ALA A 45 -1.49 -16.11 -8.74
CA ALA A 45 -0.25 -16.39 -7.98
C ALA A 45 -0.52 -16.77 -6.52
N LEU A 46 -1.65 -16.37 -5.96
CA LEU A 46 -2.04 -16.80 -4.60
C LEU A 46 -2.50 -18.25 -4.55
N GLU A 47 -2.80 -18.87 -5.69
CA GLU A 47 -3.23 -20.29 -5.79
C GLU A 47 -4.36 -20.57 -4.79
N LEU A 48 -5.40 -19.74 -4.82
CA LEU A 48 -6.57 -19.92 -3.98
C LEU A 48 -7.37 -21.13 -4.48
N ASP A 49 -7.75 -21.98 -3.56
CA ASP A 49 -8.69 -23.07 -3.85
C ASP A 49 -10.08 -22.45 -4.05
N ALA A 50 -10.69 -22.71 -5.21
CA ALA A 50 -11.99 -22.17 -5.60
C ALA A 50 -13.13 -22.60 -4.66
N ASP A 51 -12.99 -23.75 -4.01
CA ASP A 51 -14.01 -24.31 -3.12
C ASP A 51 -13.84 -23.84 -1.66
N THR A 52 -12.74 -23.17 -1.35
CA THR A 52 -12.51 -22.68 0.02
C THR A 52 -13.12 -21.29 0.20
N PRO A 53 -14.12 -21.12 1.08
CA PRO A 53 -14.71 -19.84 1.35
C PRO A 53 -13.71 -18.89 2.04
N PHE A 54 -13.69 -17.63 1.62
CA PHE A 54 -12.92 -16.57 2.23
C PHE A 54 -13.71 -15.26 2.29
N SER A 55 -13.39 -14.41 3.26
CA SER A 55 -13.85 -13.03 3.28
C SER A 55 -12.93 -12.17 2.41
N LEU A 56 -13.52 -11.15 1.77
CA LEU A 56 -12.83 -10.25 0.86
C LEU A 56 -13.04 -8.82 1.30
N CYS A 57 -11.99 -7.99 1.16
CA CYS A 57 -12.09 -6.55 1.31
C CYS A 57 -11.16 -5.86 0.33
N VAL A 58 -11.54 -4.68 -0.15
CA VAL A 58 -10.78 -3.91 -1.13
C VAL A 58 -10.52 -2.49 -0.64
N THR A 59 -9.36 -1.96 -1.01
CA THR A 59 -8.96 -0.56 -0.85
C THR A 59 -8.14 -0.09 -2.06
N GLY A 60 -7.81 1.18 -2.11
CA GLY A 60 -6.98 1.75 -3.16
C GLY A 60 -7.75 2.62 -4.15
N SER A 61 -7.02 3.52 -4.81
CA SER A 61 -7.56 4.57 -5.69
C SER A 61 -8.16 4.08 -7.01
N ASN A 62 -7.93 2.83 -7.41
CA ASN A 62 -8.47 2.23 -8.65
C ASN A 62 -9.55 1.16 -8.39
N THR A 63 -10.31 1.28 -7.31
CA THR A 63 -11.35 0.31 -6.93
C THR A 63 -12.70 0.56 -7.58
N GLU A 64 -12.96 1.78 -8.07
CA GLU A 64 -14.27 2.20 -8.55
C GLU A 64 -14.85 1.25 -9.61
N ALA A 65 -14.10 0.97 -10.68
CA ALA A 65 -14.56 0.07 -11.74
C ALA A 65 -14.77 -1.40 -11.30
N LEU A 66 -14.12 -1.84 -10.22
CA LEU A 66 -14.38 -3.13 -9.60
C LEU A 66 -15.70 -3.10 -8.83
N LEU A 67 -15.92 -2.04 -8.03
CA LEU A 67 -17.11 -1.89 -7.20
C LEU A 67 -18.37 -1.63 -8.02
N GLU A 68 -18.25 -1.01 -9.21
CA GLU A 68 -19.36 -0.91 -10.16
C GLU A 68 -19.86 -2.28 -10.63
N GLN A 69 -18.96 -3.26 -10.79
CA GLN A 69 -19.30 -4.61 -11.24
C GLN A 69 -19.64 -5.56 -10.08
N ALA A 70 -19.14 -5.29 -8.90
CA ALA A 70 -19.31 -6.11 -7.72
C ALA A 70 -19.53 -5.22 -6.47
N PRO A 71 -20.70 -4.56 -6.37
CA PRO A 71 -21.00 -3.57 -5.32
C PRO A 71 -21.07 -4.17 -3.91
N ASP A 72 -21.26 -5.46 -3.80
CA ASP A 72 -21.34 -6.17 -2.51
C ASP A 72 -19.96 -6.44 -1.89
N ILE A 73 -18.86 -6.16 -2.60
CA ILE A 73 -17.51 -6.30 -2.03
C ILE A 73 -17.29 -5.19 -0.99
N PRO A 74 -17.01 -5.53 0.28
CA PRO A 74 -16.66 -4.55 1.29
C PRO A 74 -15.43 -3.75 0.87
N SER A 75 -15.53 -2.42 0.96
CA SER A 75 -14.43 -1.51 0.65
C SER A 75 -14.11 -0.61 1.83
N PHE A 76 -12.82 -0.27 1.96
CA PHE A 76 -12.33 0.68 2.95
C PHE A 76 -11.55 1.80 2.24
N GLY A 77 -11.62 3.01 2.77
CA GLY A 77 -10.74 4.08 2.33
C GLY A 77 -9.27 3.79 2.68
N ASP A 78 -8.35 4.40 1.93
CA ASP A 78 -6.90 4.18 2.10
C ASP A 78 -6.42 4.49 3.52
N ILE A 79 -6.84 5.64 4.10
CA ILE A 79 -6.40 6.06 5.44
C ILE A 79 -6.86 5.08 6.52
N PRO A 80 -8.13 4.68 6.62
CA PRO A 80 -8.57 3.63 7.55
C PRO A 80 -7.82 2.31 7.36
N ALA A 81 -7.55 1.90 6.13
CA ALA A 81 -6.81 0.67 5.84
C ALA A 81 -5.36 0.74 6.34
N VAL A 82 -4.66 1.86 6.13
CA VAL A 82 -3.31 2.08 6.65
C VAL A 82 -3.30 2.09 8.18
N VAL A 83 -4.24 2.82 8.80
CA VAL A 83 -4.34 2.89 10.28
C VAL A 83 -4.51 1.51 10.88
N GLU A 84 -5.46 0.73 10.37
CA GLU A 84 -5.71 -0.62 10.88
C GLU A 84 -4.52 -1.56 10.64
N GLY A 85 -3.91 -1.50 9.47
CA GLY A 85 -2.70 -2.28 9.16
C GLY A 85 -1.55 -1.97 10.12
N VAL A 86 -1.29 -0.68 10.40
CA VAL A 86 -0.22 -0.28 11.33
C VAL A 86 -0.54 -0.72 12.76
N ARG A 87 -1.79 -0.60 13.21
CA ARG A 87 -2.21 -1.08 14.54
C ARG A 87 -1.94 -2.57 14.73
N GLN A 88 -2.13 -3.36 13.69
CA GLN A 88 -1.93 -4.82 13.73
C GLN A 88 -0.44 -5.20 13.71
N ILE A 89 0.38 -4.49 12.92
CA ILE A 89 1.80 -4.85 12.69
C ILE A 89 2.71 -4.17 13.72
N VAL A 90 2.41 -2.92 14.11
CA VAL A 90 3.21 -2.10 15.03
C VAL A 90 2.28 -1.45 16.06
N PRO A 91 1.70 -2.23 16.99
CA PRO A 91 0.65 -1.76 17.90
C PRO A 91 1.08 -0.61 18.81
N GLN A 92 2.38 -0.39 19.01
CA GLN A 92 2.92 0.72 19.80
C GLN A 92 3.12 2.02 19.00
N ALA A 93 2.89 2.01 17.67
CA ALA A 93 3.06 3.21 16.85
C ALA A 93 2.02 4.28 17.23
N GLY A 94 2.48 5.50 17.48
CA GLY A 94 1.62 6.67 17.72
C GLY A 94 1.28 7.42 16.44
N SER A 95 2.14 7.31 15.41
CA SER A 95 1.99 7.97 14.12
C SER A 95 2.61 7.16 12.99
N VAL A 96 2.21 7.45 11.76
CA VAL A 96 2.76 6.87 10.54
C VAL A 96 2.89 7.93 9.44
N ILE A 97 3.95 7.84 8.67
CA ILE A 97 4.11 8.56 7.39
C ILE A 97 3.94 7.52 6.29
N GLU A 98 2.92 7.72 5.46
CA GLU A 98 2.70 6.93 4.26
C GLU A 98 3.16 7.73 3.05
N ILE A 99 4.01 7.13 2.20
CA ILE A 99 4.50 7.75 0.97
C ILE A 99 4.08 6.84 -0.18
N GLY A 100 3.01 7.23 -0.84
CA GLY A 100 2.53 6.58 -2.06
C GLY A 100 3.23 7.11 -3.31
N SER A 101 2.89 6.58 -4.48
CA SER A 101 3.47 7.00 -5.75
C SER A 101 3.17 8.46 -6.11
N GLN A 102 2.01 8.97 -5.72
CA GLN A 102 1.54 10.32 -6.07
C GLN A 102 1.07 11.16 -4.88
N GLY A 103 1.25 10.69 -3.67
CA GLY A 103 0.85 11.40 -2.46
C GLY A 103 1.64 10.95 -1.25
N ALA A 104 1.70 11.82 -0.25
CA ALA A 104 2.23 11.50 1.05
C ALA A 104 1.20 11.90 2.12
N ARG A 105 1.08 11.09 3.17
CA ARG A 105 0.16 11.31 4.28
C ARG A 105 0.91 11.17 5.59
N PHE A 106 0.62 12.05 6.53
CA PHE A 106 1.06 11.93 7.91
C PHE A 106 -0.17 11.68 8.77
N ILE A 107 -0.20 10.58 9.49
CA ILE A 107 -1.33 10.17 10.31
C ILE A 107 -0.84 10.07 11.75
N THR A 108 -1.53 10.73 12.68
CA THR A 108 -1.23 10.74 14.12
C THR A 108 -2.38 10.17 14.93
N ASP A 109 -2.15 10.03 16.24
CA ASP A 109 -3.14 9.51 17.19
C ASP A 109 -3.69 8.14 16.78
N LEU A 110 -2.82 7.29 16.24
CA LEU A 110 -3.18 5.99 15.68
C LEU A 110 -3.97 5.12 16.66
N GLN A 111 -3.82 5.32 17.96
CA GLN A 111 -4.53 4.54 18.99
C GLN A 111 -5.90 5.15 19.38
N SER A 112 -6.22 6.34 18.86
CA SER A 112 -7.50 6.99 19.13
C SER A 112 -8.62 6.42 18.24
N ARG A 113 -9.88 6.71 18.60
CA ARG A 113 -11.05 6.37 17.75
C ARG A 113 -11.13 7.23 16.48
N ALA A 114 -10.48 8.39 16.49
CA ALA A 114 -10.46 9.34 15.39
C ALA A 114 -9.02 9.83 15.15
N PRO A 115 -8.18 9.04 14.46
CA PRO A 115 -6.85 9.48 14.06
C PRO A 115 -6.90 10.78 13.28
N GLN A 116 -5.91 11.66 13.49
CA GLN A 116 -5.76 12.88 12.72
C GLN A 116 -4.84 12.62 11.53
N PHE A 117 -5.08 13.30 10.41
CA PHE A 117 -4.21 13.15 9.24
C PHE A 117 -4.02 14.47 8.49
N ALA A 118 -2.86 14.60 7.89
CA ALA A 118 -2.51 15.63 6.92
C ALA A 118 -2.07 14.96 5.62
N VAL A 119 -2.51 15.52 4.50
CA VAL A 119 -2.21 15.03 3.15
C VAL A 119 -1.39 16.10 2.42
N ASN A 120 -0.37 15.67 1.69
CA ASN A 120 0.32 16.57 0.77
C ASN A 120 -0.53 16.76 -0.49
N GLU A 121 -1.16 17.93 -0.62
CA GLU A 121 -2.08 18.26 -1.73
C GLU A 121 -1.40 18.96 -2.91
N HIS A 122 -0.11 19.37 -2.78
CA HIS A 122 0.43 20.41 -3.67
C HIS A 122 1.55 19.94 -4.62
N CYS A 123 2.16 18.78 -4.46
CA CYS A 123 3.25 18.37 -5.35
C CYS A 123 3.60 16.89 -5.22
N ALA A 124 3.89 16.24 -6.34
CA ALA A 124 4.52 14.91 -6.38
C ALA A 124 5.97 14.91 -5.81
N GLY A 125 6.60 16.07 -5.63
CA GLY A 125 7.87 16.22 -4.93
C GLY A 125 7.77 15.74 -3.48
N GLY A 126 8.53 14.71 -3.12
CA GLY A 126 8.45 14.04 -1.82
C GLY A 126 7.54 12.82 -1.80
N THR A 127 7.05 12.39 -2.94
CA THR A 127 6.26 11.16 -3.12
C THR A 127 7.13 10.01 -3.67
N GLY A 128 6.55 8.81 -3.74
CA GLY A 128 7.25 7.64 -4.28
C GLY A 128 7.76 7.84 -5.71
N SER A 129 7.01 8.54 -6.58
CA SER A 129 7.46 8.85 -7.96
C SER A 129 8.69 9.74 -7.98
N PHE A 130 8.82 10.67 -7.06
CA PHE A 130 10.03 11.50 -6.92
C PHE A 130 11.23 10.63 -6.54
N PHE A 131 11.09 9.74 -5.56
CA PHE A 131 12.17 8.83 -5.18
C PHE A 131 12.59 7.93 -6.34
N GLU A 132 11.63 7.39 -7.08
CA GLU A 132 11.87 6.55 -8.24
C GLU A 132 12.66 7.29 -9.33
N ASP A 133 12.28 8.54 -9.63
CA ASP A 133 13.00 9.41 -10.57
C ASP A 133 14.42 9.73 -10.10
N GLN A 134 14.61 10.09 -8.82
CA GLN A 134 15.95 10.37 -8.29
C GLN A 134 16.83 9.13 -8.31
N MET A 135 16.34 7.96 -7.93
CA MET A 135 17.11 6.71 -7.97
C MET A 135 17.51 6.35 -9.40
N SER A 136 16.59 6.52 -10.36
CA SER A 136 16.87 6.33 -11.78
C SER A 136 17.99 7.26 -12.29
N ARG A 137 17.95 8.55 -11.90
CA ARG A 137 18.98 9.54 -12.30
C ARG A 137 20.39 9.19 -11.80
N VAL A 138 20.49 8.56 -10.65
CA VAL A 138 21.77 8.10 -10.11
C VAL A 138 22.15 6.67 -10.52
N GLY A 139 21.35 6.07 -11.42
CA GLY A 139 21.59 4.72 -11.94
C GLY A 139 21.36 3.59 -10.93
N CYS A 140 20.55 3.85 -9.90
CA CYS A 140 20.21 2.89 -8.84
C CYS A 140 18.73 2.48 -8.93
N ARG A 141 18.39 1.34 -8.34
CA ARG A 141 16.99 0.90 -8.23
C ARG A 141 16.39 1.38 -6.92
N LEU A 142 15.06 1.56 -6.89
CA LEU A 142 14.36 2.01 -5.69
C LEU A 142 14.55 1.04 -4.51
N GLU A 143 14.65 -0.26 -4.78
CA GLU A 143 14.89 -1.30 -3.76
C GLU A 143 16.22 -1.12 -3.03
N ASP A 144 17.20 -0.47 -3.67
CA ASP A 144 18.54 -0.23 -3.10
C ASP A 144 18.57 1.01 -2.17
N TYR A 145 17.47 1.82 -2.13
CA TYR A 145 17.42 3.10 -1.43
C TYR A 145 17.79 2.99 0.06
N SER A 146 17.15 2.09 0.80
CA SER A 146 17.42 1.93 2.24
C SER A 146 18.88 1.61 2.52
N SER A 147 19.46 0.69 1.75
CA SER A 147 20.87 0.29 1.91
C SER A 147 21.86 1.39 1.54
N LEU A 148 21.48 2.29 0.62
CA LEU A 148 22.27 3.47 0.27
C LEU A 148 22.23 4.51 1.39
N VAL A 149 21.06 4.76 1.95
CA VAL A 149 20.87 5.70 3.07
C VAL A 149 21.63 5.24 4.31
N GLU A 150 21.57 3.95 4.66
CA GLU A 150 22.32 3.39 5.80
C GLU A 150 23.85 3.55 5.68
N ARG A 151 24.37 3.60 4.46
CA ARG A 151 25.81 3.81 4.19
C ARG A 151 26.20 5.28 4.05
N ALA A 152 25.25 6.20 4.09
CA ALA A 152 25.53 7.62 3.96
C ALA A 152 26.33 8.13 5.16
N GLN A 153 27.47 8.77 4.88
CA GLN A 153 28.35 9.33 5.94
C GLN A 153 27.93 10.74 6.37
N SER A 154 27.08 11.39 5.59
CA SER A 154 26.55 12.72 5.90
C SER A 154 25.17 12.91 5.29
N VAL A 155 24.35 13.72 5.95
CA VAL A 155 23.04 14.13 5.45
C VAL A 155 23.12 15.62 5.11
N PRO A 156 23.05 16.01 3.83
CA PRO A 156 23.04 17.42 3.46
C PRO A 156 21.76 18.09 3.97
N ARG A 157 21.89 19.29 4.50
CA ARG A 157 20.72 20.14 4.80
C ARG A 157 20.32 20.84 3.51
N LEU A 158 19.11 20.60 3.06
CA LEU A 158 18.49 21.38 2.00
C LEU A 158 17.88 22.63 2.64
N SER A 159 18.34 23.78 2.19
CA SER A 159 17.81 25.10 2.60
C SER A 159 16.73 25.54 1.63
#